data_b7ab73a6118cf736eb7bba0a5294350c
#
_entry.id   b7ab73a6118cf736eb7bba0a5294350c
#
_cell.length_a   1.000
_cell.length_b   1.000
_cell.length_c   1.000
_cell.angle_alpha   90.00
_cell.angle_beta   90.00
_cell.angle_gamma   90.00
#
_symmetry.space_group_name_H-M   'P 1'
#
loop_
_entity.id
_entity.type
_entity.pdbx_description
1 polymer ?
#
loop_
_entity_poly.entity_id
_entity_poly.type
_entity_poly.pdbx_seq_one_letter_code
_entity_poly.pdbx_strand_id
1 'polypeptide(L)'
;MNLDIKSYSVLQVLPHLNSGGLVSGAVEISEALQKTGMNSFVASAGGRREREITKAGGKVINFSLGSKNPIIMLLNVYKLSRIIKKYKINIIHARSRAPAWSAYFAAKKMGIPFVTTFHGTYSIQNKLKKKYNSIMVKSDRVIAISRFINNHILSNYNIDKDKIVTIHRGINIERFNYLKVADERLIYLLKKFNIPEDSFVVLLPGRITRWKGHILLIEAIFKLQRSDIICLFVGDSQGRNKYYAELEKILNKFKLKNNFRIIPNQSDMATIYKLADVVVSSSLDPEAFGRVIVEAQAMGRPTISANHGGGSEIIIDGLTGWLFKPGDADDLSDKINKALSLNKDNRDKLAINAIKRAKLNFNNETMCAKTLQVYAELANK
;
A
#
# COMPACT_ATOMS: atom_id res chain seq x y z
N MET A 1 21.01 -21.69 19.01
CA MET A 1 20.38 -21.12 20.22
C MET A 1 18.90 -21.04 19.98
N ASN A 2 18.14 -22.02 20.48
CA ASN A 2 16.67 -22.04 20.33
C ASN A 2 16.09 -20.97 21.24
N LEU A 3 15.78 -19.80 20.65
CA LEU A 3 14.97 -18.81 21.35
C LEU A 3 13.59 -19.40 21.59
N ASP A 4 13.14 -19.34 22.80
CA ASP A 4 11.72 -19.56 23.12
C ASP A 4 10.92 -18.35 22.61
N ILE A 5 10.77 -18.29 21.28
CA ILE A 5 10.07 -17.23 20.53
C ILE A 5 8.62 -17.08 21.01
N LYS A 6 8.07 -18.12 21.64
CA LYS A 6 6.68 -18.17 22.10
C LYS A 6 6.36 -17.18 23.23
N SER A 7 7.36 -16.64 23.92
CA SER A 7 7.15 -15.67 25.00
C SER A 7 7.23 -14.20 24.56
N TYR A 8 7.58 -13.92 23.29
CA TYR A 8 7.78 -12.56 22.81
C TYR A 8 6.48 -11.78 22.61
N SER A 9 6.46 -10.56 23.11
CA SER A 9 5.31 -9.65 23.02
C SER A 9 5.69 -8.41 22.22
N VAL A 10 4.98 -8.15 21.12
CA VAL A 10 5.20 -7.00 20.23
C VAL A 10 4.03 -6.04 20.31
N LEU A 11 4.31 -4.76 20.55
CA LEU A 11 3.31 -3.68 20.54
C LEU A 11 3.45 -2.84 19.28
N GLN A 12 2.50 -2.92 18.37
CA GLN A 12 2.39 -2.03 17.21
C GLN A 12 1.59 -0.78 17.60
N VAL A 13 2.06 0.42 17.21
CA VAL A 13 1.38 1.69 17.49
C VAL A 13 1.08 2.45 16.21
N LEU A 14 -0.19 2.85 16.04
CA LEU A 14 -0.68 3.58 14.88
C LEU A 14 -1.86 4.50 15.24
N PRO A 15 -2.20 5.51 14.38
CA PRO A 15 -3.24 6.49 14.73
C PRO A 15 -4.63 5.86 14.86
N HIS A 16 -5.02 4.99 13.90
CA HIS A 16 -6.34 4.37 13.81
C HIS A 16 -6.27 3.07 13.00
N LEU A 17 -7.33 2.25 13.08
CA LEU A 17 -7.51 0.97 12.39
C LEU A 17 -8.63 1.00 11.33
N ASN A 18 -8.77 2.08 10.56
CA ASN A 18 -9.85 2.21 9.57
C ASN A 18 -9.47 1.59 8.21
N SER A 19 -8.55 2.21 7.48
CA SER A 19 -8.18 1.78 6.12
C SER A 19 -6.77 2.22 5.74
N GLY A 20 -6.28 1.69 4.63
CA GLY A 20 -5.00 2.05 4.03
C GLY A 20 -3.89 1.03 4.28
N GLY A 21 -2.81 1.14 3.51
CA GLY A 21 -1.69 0.19 3.53
C GLY A 21 -1.02 0.05 4.90
N LEU A 22 -0.94 1.13 5.67
CA LEU A 22 -0.41 1.12 7.04
C LEU A 22 -1.21 0.19 7.95
N VAL A 23 -2.55 0.27 7.90
CA VAL A 23 -3.46 -0.54 8.70
C VAL A 23 -3.40 -2.01 8.25
N SER A 24 -3.41 -2.25 6.92
CA SER A 24 -3.25 -3.62 6.38
C SER A 24 -1.98 -4.28 6.90
N GLY A 25 -0.85 -3.55 6.90
CA GLY A 25 0.38 -4.10 7.42
C GLY A 25 0.38 -4.37 8.93
N ALA A 26 -0.38 -3.58 9.71
CA ALA A 26 -0.51 -3.86 11.14
C ALA A 26 -1.30 -5.15 11.40
N VAL A 27 -2.39 -5.37 10.63
CA VAL A 27 -3.18 -6.60 10.69
C VAL A 27 -2.35 -7.81 10.25
N GLU A 28 -1.71 -7.73 9.09
CA GLU A 28 -0.89 -8.80 8.51
C GLU A 28 0.23 -9.24 9.48
N ILE A 29 0.93 -8.29 10.11
CA ILE A 29 1.95 -8.61 11.11
C ILE A 29 1.33 -9.14 12.41
N SER A 30 0.15 -8.66 12.82
CA SER A 30 -0.54 -9.20 13.99
C SER A 30 -0.89 -10.68 13.79
N GLU A 31 -1.41 -11.03 12.62
CA GLU A 31 -1.69 -12.43 12.24
C GLU A 31 -0.42 -13.28 12.22
N ALA A 32 0.66 -12.77 11.65
CA ALA A 32 1.93 -13.49 11.57
C ALA A 32 2.54 -13.75 12.95
N LEU A 33 2.50 -12.76 13.85
CA LEU A 33 2.94 -12.92 15.24
C LEU A 33 2.19 -14.06 15.94
N GLN A 34 0.86 -14.07 15.83
CA GLN A 34 0.04 -15.11 16.44
C GLN A 34 0.32 -16.51 15.87
N LYS A 35 0.48 -16.62 14.55
CA LYS A 35 0.83 -17.90 13.90
C LYS A 35 2.18 -18.47 14.38
N THR A 36 3.11 -17.62 14.80
CA THR A 36 4.41 -18.04 15.34
C THR A 36 4.42 -18.23 16.86
N GLY A 37 3.25 -18.05 17.52
CA GLY A 37 3.12 -18.17 18.98
C GLY A 37 3.54 -16.91 19.75
N MET A 38 3.92 -15.83 19.07
CA MET A 38 4.24 -14.54 19.70
C MET A 38 2.97 -13.77 20.06
N ASN A 39 3.03 -12.99 21.13
CA ASN A 39 1.92 -12.13 21.54
C ASN A 39 1.86 -10.85 20.70
N SER A 40 0.71 -10.58 20.11
CA SER A 40 0.46 -9.37 19.32
C SER A 40 -0.42 -8.38 20.06
N PHE A 41 0.08 -7.17 20.24
CA PHE A 41 -0.65 -6.03 20.79
C PHE A 41 -0.68 -4.90 19.78
N VAL A 42 -1.83 -4.23 19.65
CA VAL A 42 -1.98 -3.08 18.76
C VAL A 42 -2.63 -1.93 19.51
N ALA A 43 -1.93 -0.81 19.65
CA ALA A 43 -2.47 0.40 20.28
C ALA A 43 -2.83 1.46 19.21
N SER A 44 -4.07 1.95 19.26
CA SER A 44 -4.62 2.94 18.32
C SER A 44 -5.88 3.62 18.88
N ALA A 45 -6.42 4.59 18.14
CA ALA A 45 -7.75 5.16 18.44
C ALA A 45 -8.92 4.27 18.00
N GLY A 46 -8.65 2.99 17.67
CA GLY A 46 -9.67 2.07 17.20
C GLY A 46 -9.96 2.18 15.70
N GLY A 47 -10.97 1.43 15.22
CA GLY A 47 -11.41 1.47 13.84
C GLY A 47 -12.04 0.18 13.33
N ARG A 48 -12.56 0.22 12.08
CA ARG A 48 -13.35 -0.87 11.47
C ARG A 48 -12.62 -2.22 11.40
N ARG A 49 -11.29 -2.20 11.38
CA ARG A 49 -10.44 -3.40 11.22
C ARG A 49 -9.93 -3.99 12.54
N GLU A 50 -10.42 -3.52 13.70
CA GLU A 50 -10.09 -4.11 15.01
C GLU A 50 -10.44 -5.59 15.07
N ARG A 51 -11.61 -5.95 14.51
CA ARG A 51 -12.08 -7.34 14.48
C ARG A 51 -11.13 -8.30 13.78
N GLU A 52 -10.38 -7.83 12.79
CA GLU A 52 -9.40 -8.67 12.08
C GLU A 52 -8.24 -9.06 13.03
N ILE A 53 -7.75 -8.09 13.82
CA ILE A 53 -6.69 -8.32 14.80
C ILE A 53 -7.16 -9.26 15.92
N THR A 54 -8.36 -9.02 16.48
CA THR A 54 -8.89 -9.84 17.57
C THR A 54 -9.24 -11.25 17.11
N LYS A 55 -9.77 -11.42 15.89
CA LYS A 55 -10.01 -12.76 15.31
C LYS A 55 -8.72 -13.55 15.12
N ALA A 56 -7.61 -12.86 14.80
CA ALA A 56 -6.30 -13.49 14.72
C ALA A 56 -5.65 -13.78 16.08
N GLY A 57 -6.31 -13.47 17.21
CA GLY A 57 -5.81 -13.68 18.57
C GLY A 57 -5.00 -12.49 19.14
N GLY A 58 -4.83 -11.41 18.38
CA GLY A 58 -4.15 -10.20 18.83
C GLY A 58 -5.02 -9.35 19.77
N LYS A 59 -4.40 -8.54 20.60
CA LYS A 59 -5.09 -7.65 21.55
C LYS A 59 -5.02 -6.19 21.08
N VAL A 60 -6.20 -5.56 20.94
CA VAL A 60 -6.31 -4.12 20.65
C VAL A 60 -6.42 -3.32 21.96
N ILE A 61 -5.68 -2.21 22.03
CA ILE A 61 -5.68 -1.28 23.17
C ILE A 61 -6.06 0.10 22.63
N ASN A 62 -7.26 0.56 22.97
CA ASN A 62 -7.83 1.77 22.39
C ASN A 62 -7.49 3.02 23.20
N PHE A 63 -6.69 3.93 22.60
CA PHE A 63 -6.50 5.31 23.04
C PHE A 63 -5.90 6.17 21.92
N SER A 64 -6.07 7.50 22.00
CA SER A 64 -5.66 8.41 20.94
C SER A 64 -4.14 8.58 20.90
N LEU A 65 -3.50 7.95 19.91
CA LEU A 65 -2.06 8.08 19.60
C LEU A 65 -1.77 9.05 18.45
N GLY A 66 -2.80 9.53 17.75
CA GLY A 66 -2.67 10.40 16.58
C GLY A 66 -2.48 11.88 16.91
N SER A 67 -2.60 12.28 18.18
CA SER A 67 -2.48 13.68 18.59
C SER A 67 -1.06 14.22 18.40
N LYS A 68 -0.99 15.50 17.99
CA LYS A 68 0.26 16.27 17.91
C LYS A 68 0.42 17.24 19.10
N ASN A 69 -0.55 17.27 20.00
CA ASN A 69 -0.46 18.09 21.22
C ASN A 69 0.61 17.51 22.15
N PRO A 70 1.62 18.30 22.58
CA PRO A 70 2.72 17.82 23.42
C PRO A 70 2.26 17.22 24.74
N ILE A 71 1.24 17.80 25.39
CA ILE A 71 0.69 17.30 26.65
C ILE A 71 0.08 15.91 26.48
N ILE A 72 -0.74 15.73 25.42
CA ILE A 72 -1.32 14.42 25.09
C ILE A 72 -0.23 13.41 24.74
N MET A 73 0.81 13.83 24.03
CA MET A 73 1.95 12.98 23.70
C MET A 73 2.69 12.53 24.98
N LEU A 74 2.89 13.42 25.96
CA LEU A 74 3.51 13.07 27.25
C LEU A 74 2.63 12.09 28.05
N LEU A 75 1.32 12.32 28.11
CA LEU A 75 0.38 11.38 28.72
C LEU A 75 0.41 10.01 28.04
N ASN A 76 0.55 9.99 26.71
CA ASN A 76 0.71 8.75 25.96
C ASN A 76 2.01 8.02 26.26
N VAL A 77 3.12 8.72 26.54
CA VAL A 77 4.37 8.10 27.03
C VAL A 77 4.11 7.33 28.32
N TYR A 78 3.42 7.96 29.27
CA TYR A 78 3.09 7.31 30.55
C TYR A 78 2.18 6.08 30.36
N LYS A 79 1.11 6.22 29.55
CA LYS A 79 0.20 5.12 29.24
C LYS A 79 0.93 3.95 28.56
N LEU A 80 1.77 4.23 27.54
CA LEU A 80 2.55 3.21 26.84
C LEU A 80 3.53 2.52 27.79
N SER A 81 4.22 3.26 28.68
CA SER A 81 5.12 2.67 29.68
C SER A 81 4.39 1.70 30.61
N ARG A 82 3.14 2.04 31.03
CA ARG A 82 2.31 1.12 31.84
C ARG A 82 1.89 -0.13 31.04
N ILE A 83 1.54 0.04 29.77
CA ILE A 83 1.19 -1.07 28.86
C ILE A 83 2.41 -2.00 28.68
N ILE A 84 3.59 -1.45 28.41
CA ILE A 84 4.84 -2.20 28.27
C ILE A 84 5.10 -3.04 29.51
N LYS A 85 4.99 -2.45 30.70
CA LYS A 85 5.18 -3.16 31.96
C LYS A 85 4.11 -4.24 32.19
N LYS A 86 2.82 -3.88 32.00
CA LYS A 86 1.68 -4.78 32.26
C LYS A 86 1.69 -6.03 31.39
N TYR A 87 2.02 -5.88 30.10
CA TYR A 87 1.95 -6.97 29.12
C TYR A 87 3.34 -7.52 28.77
N LYS A 88 4.38 -7.14 29.52
CA LYS A 88 5.78 -7.57 29.29
C LYS A 88 6.18 -7.41 27.83
N ILE A 89 5.92 -6.22 27.25
CA ILE A 89 6.23 -5.93 25.85
C ILE A 89 7.75 -5.90 25.67
N ASN A 90 8.26 -6.66 24.71
CA ASN A 90 9.67 -6.75 24.39
C ASN A 90 10.08 -5.77 23.28
N ILE A 91 9.17 -5.45 22.34
CA ILE A 91 9.45 -4.57 21.20
C ILE A 91 8.25 -3.65 20.98
N ILE A 92 8.51 -2.36 20.72
CA ILE A 92 7.49 -1.42 20.26
C ILE A 92 7.76 -1.01 18.81
N HIS A 93 6.75 -1.11 17.95
CA HIS A 93 6.84 -0.81 16.52
C HIS A 93 5.89 0.31 16.12
N ALA A 94 6.42 1.47 15.77
CA ALA A 94 5.61 2.59 15.29
C ALA A 94 5.48 2.60 13.77
N ARG A 95 4.24 2.74 13.31
CA ARG A 95 3.89 2.76 11.88
C ARG A 95 3.53 4.16 11.36
N SER A 96 3.62 5.18 12.21
CA SER A 96 3.30 6.57 11.85
C SER A 96 4.00 7.54 12.80
N ARG A 97 4.24 8.77 12.31
CA ARG A 97 5.01 9.82 12.98
C ARG A 97 4.46 10.25 14.36
N ALA A 98 3.15 10.52 14.44
CA ALA A 98 2.57 10.99 15.71
C ALA A 98 2.67 9.94 16.81
N PRO A 99 2.27 8.67 16.60
CA PRO A 99 2.52 7.60 17.58
C PRO A 99 4.00 7.36 17.87
N ALA A 100 4.89 7.55 16.88
CA ALA A 100 6.31 7.29 17.02
C ALA A 100 6.97 8.17 18.11
N TRP A 101 6.54 9.43 18.28
CA TRP A 101 7.06 10.28 19.33
C TRP A 101 6.82 9.70 20.73
N SER A 102 5.57 9.35 21.03
CA SER A 102 5.24 8.76 22.33
C SER A 102 5.87 7.38 22.51
N ALA A 103 5.92 6.56 21.44
CA ALA A 103 6.53 5.24 21.45
C ALA A 103 8.04 5.29 21.71
N TYR A 104 8.77 6.22 21.07
CA TYR A 104 10.20 6.41 21.26
C TYR A 104 10.55 6.70 22.72
N PHE A 105 9.86 7.68 23.33
CA PHE A 105 10.14 8.04 24.73
C PHE A 105 9.73 6.92 25.70
N ALA A 106 8.63 6.21 25.43
CA ALA A 106 8.24 5.06 26.24
C ALA A 106 9.24 3.90 26.12
N ALA A 107 9.69 3.57 24.91
CA ALA A 107 10.70 2.55 24.66
C ALA A 107 12.01 2.88 25.38
N LYS A 108 12.50 4.11 25.23
CA LYS A 108 13.72 4.58 25.90
C LYS A 108 13.59 4.51 27.43
N LYS A 109 12.45 4.92 28.00
CA LYS A 109 12.19 4.85 29.45
C LYS A 109 12.17 3.41 29.96
N MET A 110 11.66 2.49 29.16
CA MET A 110 11.49 1.09 29.56
C MET A 110 12.66 0.18 29.15
N GLY A 111 13.67 0.71 28.44
CA GLY A 111 14.84 -0.04 27.98
C GLY A 111 14.51 -1.13 26.95
N ILE A 112 13.50 -0.94 26.11
CA ILE A 112 13.11 -1.91 25.08
C ILE A 112 13.38 -1.40 23.66
N PRO A 113 13.66 -2.28 22.69
CA PRO A 113 13.86 -1.92 21.29
C PRO A 113 12.66 -1.19 20.66
N PHE A 114 12.99 -0.21 19.81
CA PHE A 114 12.04 0.60 19.06
C PHE A 114 12.24 0.42 17.55
N VAL A 115 11.19 0.03 16.85
CA VAL A 115 11.17 -0.16 15.39
C VAL A 115 10.23 0.84 14.75
N THR A 116 10.56 1.31 13.55
CA THR A 116 9.67 2.15 12.75
C THR A 116 9.50 1.61 11.33
N THR A 117 8.33 1.85 10.71
CA THR A 117 8.14 1.62 9.28
C THR A 117 7.80 2.93 8.57
N PHE A 118 8.57 3.27 7.55
CA PHE A 118 8.27 4.37 6.61
C PHE A 118 7.30 3.89 5.54
N HIS A 119 6.07 4.42 5.58
CA HIS A 119 5.00 4.08 4.63
C HIS A 119 4.84 5.09 3.48
N GLY A 120 5.68 6.09 3.39
CA GLY A 120 5.60 7.12 2.36
C GLY A 120 6.70 8.17 2.49
N THR A 121 6.83 9.01 1.49
CA THR A 121 7.65 10.21 1.54
C THR A 121 6.97 11.25 2.42
N TYR A 122 7.63 11.66 3.47
CA TYR A 122 7.10 12.72 4.34
C TYR A 122 7.57 14.08 3.84
N SER A 123 6.64 15.04 3.73
CA SER A 123 6.98 16.40 3.35
C SER A 123 8.07 16.99 4.26
N ILE A 124 9.13 17.48 3.65
CA ILE A 124 10.32 18.09 4.31
C ILE A 124 10.48 19.57 3.94
N GLN A 125 9.40 20.21 3.47
CA GLN A 125 9.39 21.59 2.95
C GLN A 125 9.97 22.63 3.90
N ASN A 126 9.97 22.38 5.20
CA ASN A 126 10.61 23.26 6.19
C ASN A 126 11.33 22.47 7.28
N LYS A 127 12.25 23.14 8.00
CA LYS A 127 13.08 22.55 9.07
C LYS A 127 12.25 21.93 10.19
N LEU A 128 11.11 22.55 10.56
CA LEU A 128 10.24 22.04 11.63
C LEU A 128 9.56 20.72 11.24
N LYS A 129 9.04 20.63 10.00
CA LYS A 129 8.48 19.38 9.48
C LYS A 129 9.53 18.29 9.37
N LYS A 130 10.76 18.62 8.88
CA LYS A 130 11.88 17.68 8.83
C LYS A 130 12.22 17.17 10.23
N LYS A 131 12.32 18.06 11.25
CA LYS A 131 12.57 17.71 12.64
C LYS A 131 11.44 16.83 13.21
N TYR A 132 10.18 17.16 12.94
CA TYR A 132 9.05 16.33 13.36
C TYR A 132 9.08 14.93 12.74
N ASN A 133 9.42 14.83 11.46
CA ASN A 133 9.49 13.55 10.75
C ASN A 133 10.71 12.70 11.18
N SER A 134 11.80 13.32 11.66
CA SER A 134 13.04 12.63 12.03
C SER A 134 12.88 11.62 13.16
N ILE A 135 11.78 11.66 13.91
CA ILE A 135 11.46 10.63 14.90
C ILE A 135 11.44 9.22 14.31
N MET A 136 11.08 9.10 13.03
CA MET A 136 11.00 7.82 12.34
C MET A 136 12.37 7.19 12.06
N VAL A 137 13.46 7.97 12.14
CA VAL A 137 14.83 7.47 11.97
C VAL A 137 15.61 7.36 13.31
N LYS A 138 14.94 7.62 14.45
CA LYS A 138 15.52 7.46 15.78
C LYS A 138 15.35 6.06 16.37
N SER A 139 14.82 5.14 15.58
CA SER A 139 14.62 3.74 15.97
C SER A 139 15.90 2.92 15.87
N ASP A 140 15.92 1.77 16.54
CA ASP A 140 16.99 0.78 16.47
C ASP A 140 17.04 0.10 15.10
N ARG A 141 15.86 -0.06 14.45
CA ARG A 141 15.70 -0.49 13.07
C ARG A 141 14.60 0.31 12.39
N VAL A 142 14.86 0.71 11.15
CA VAL A 142 13.91 1.39 10.24
C VAL A 142 13.56 0.46 9.10
N ILE A 143 12.29 0.14 8.95
CA ILE A 143 11.79 -0.63 7.81
C ILE A 143 11.36 0.35 6.72
N ALA A 144 12.02 0.30 5.57
CA ALA A 144 11.65 0.99 4.34
C ALA A 144 10.80 0.06 3.46
N ILE A 145 9.61 0.49 3.03
CA ILE A 145 8.67 -0.39 2.30
C ILE A 145 9.02 -0.59 0.81
N SER A 146 10.05 0.07 0.32
CA SER A 146 10.60 -0.04 -1.03
C SER A 146 12.02 0.50 -1.07
N ARG A 147 12.77 0.23 -2.14
CA ARG A 147 14.09 0.84 -2.39
C ARG A 147 13.95 2.36 -2.56
N PHE A 148 12.88 2.81 -3.20
CA PHE A 148 12.57 4.24 -3.33
C PHE A 148 12.46 4.91 -1.95
N ILE A 149 11.75 4.31 -1.00
CA ILE A 149 11.64 4.84 0.36
C ILE A 149 12.98 4.74 1.11
N ASN A 150 13.77 3.67 0.92
CA ASN A 150 15.12 3.57 1.47
C ASN A 150 15.99 4.74 0.99
N ASN A 151 16.05 4.99 -0.31
CA ASN A 151 16.80 6.08 -0.91
C ASN A 151 16.30 7.45 -0.40
N HIS A 152 14.97 7.63 -0.29
CA HIS A 152 14.39 8.84 0.29
C HIS A 152 14.84 9.07 1.73
N ILE A 153 14.94 8.03 2.57
CA ILE A 153 15.42 8.14 3.95
C ILE A 153 16.88 8.56 3.95
N LEU A 154 17.74 7.86 3.21
CA LEU A 154 19.18 8.14 3.15
C LEU A 154 19.50 9.55 2.61
N SER A 155 18.75 10.04 1.63
CA SER A 155 18.96 11.37 1.06
C SER A 155 18.50 12.51 1.97
N ASN A 156 17.60 12.26 2.92
CA ASN A 156 16.95 13.32 3.67
C ASN A 156 17.26 13.33 5.17
N TYR A 157 17.74 12.22 5.72
CA TYR A 157 18.01 12.08 7.15
C TYR A 157 19.43 11.56 7.38
N ASN A 158 20.05 12.03 8.46
CA ASN A 158 21.32 11.45 8.93
C ASN A 158 21.01 10.19 9.72
N ILE A 159 21.24 9.03 9.11
CA ILE A 159 21.03 7.71 9.68
C ILE A 159 22.07 6.73 9.13
N ASP A 160 22.52 5.84 9.96
CA ASP A 160 23.35 4.71 9.57
C ASP A 160 22.58 3.76 8.65
N LYS A 161 23.19 3.40 7.51
CA LYS A 161 22.61 2.51 6.50
C LYS A 161 22.25 1.14 7.09
N ASP A 162 23.04 0.65 8.02
CA ASP A 162 22.85 -0.67 8.66
C ASP A 162 21.60 -0.70 9.56
N LYS A 163 21.05 0.45 9.92
CA LYS A 163 19.78 0.54 10.63
C LYS A 163 18.56 0.42 9.72
N ILE A 164 18.74 0.55 8.40
CA ILE A 164 17.63 0.53 7.44
C ILE A 164 17.52 -0.85 6.80
N VAL A 165 16.34 -1.45 6.90
CA VAL A 165 16.03 -2.72 6.22
C VAL A 165 14.93 -2.47 5.19
N THR A 166 15.18 -2.81 3.93
CA THR A 166 14.14 -2.74 2.89
C THR A 166 13.30 -4.00 2.91
N ILE A 167 12.03 -3.84 3.30
CA ILE A 167 11.03 -4.91 3.28
C ILE A 167 9.87 -4.45 2.43
N HIS A 168 9.79 -4.93 1.19
CA HIS A 168 8.70 -4.62 0.28
C HIS A 168 7.35 -4.99 0.90
N ARG A 169 6.33 -4.19 0.58
CA ARG A 169 4.96 -4.53 0.99
C ARG A 169 4.52 -5.81 0.31
N GLY A 170 3.78 -6.62 1.05
CA GLY A 170 3.15 -7.82 0.54
C GLY A 170 1.67 -7.61 0.20
N ILE A 171 1.13 -8.52 -0.57
CA ILE A 171 -0.30 -8.71 -0.81
C ILE A 171 -0.71 -10.14 -0.45
N ASN A 172 -1.99 -10.34 -0.20
CA ASN A 172 -2.54 -11.69 -0.03
C ASN A 172 -2.75 -12.33 -1.43
N ILE A 173 -1.83 -13.20 -1.83
CA ILE A 173 -1.85 -13.88 -3.13
C ILE A 173 -3.08 -14.78 -3.29
N GLU A 174 -3.55 -15.38 -2.19
CA GLU A 174 -4.75 -16.22 -2.20
C GLU A 174 -6.03 -15.43 -2.50
N ARG A 175 -6.09 -14.19 -2.04
CA ARG A 175 -7.19 -13.26 -2.35
C ARG A 175 -7.12 -12.76 -3.79
N PHE A 176 -5.90 -12.49 -4.30
CA PHE A 176 -5.66 -12.01 -5.65
C PHE A 176 -5.23 -13.17 -6.55
N ASN A 177 -6.14 -14.12 -6.75
CA ASN A 177 -5.96 -15.28 -7.60
C ASN A 177 -7.09 -15.33 -8.64
N TYR A 178 -6.72 -15.20 -9.92
CA TYR A 178 -7.66 -15.18 -11.05
C TYR A 178 -8.61 -16.38 -11.06
N LEU A 179 -8.08 -17.58 -10.75
CA LEU A 179 -8.83 -18.84 -10.77
C LEU A 179 -9.87 -18.94 -9.63
N LYS A 180 -9.73 -18.16 -8.57
CA LYS A 180 -10.65 -18.13 -7.42
C LYS A 180 -11.81 -17.14 -7.58
N VAL A 181 -11.83 -16.37 -8.65
CA VAL A 181 -12.91 -15.42 -8.94
C VAL A 181 -13.95 -16.11 -9.84
N ALA A 182 -15.13 -16.35 -9.30
CA ALA A 182 -16.24 -16.96 -10.01
C ALA A 182 -16.76 -16.06 -11.15
N ASP A 183 -17.15 -16.66 -12.28
CA ASP A 183 -17.56 -15.91 -13.47
C ASP A 183 -18.91 -15.19 -13.26
N GLU A 184 -19.79 -15.69 -12.41
CA GLU A 184 -21.05 -15.03 -12.04
C GLU A 184 -20.81 -13.66 -11.41
N ARG A 185 -19.73 -13.53 -10.62
CA ARG A 185 -19.33 -12.22 -10.04
C ARG A 185 -18.85 -11.26 -11.10
N LEU A 186 -18.15 -11.76 -12.12
CA LEU A 186 -17.70 -10.97 -13.25
C LEU A 186 -18.89 -10.47 -14.08
N ILE A 187 -19.83 -11.37 -14.46
CA ILE A 187 -21.06 -11.05 -15.19
C ILE A 187 -21.90 -10.01 -14.43
N TYR A 188 -22.02 -10.18 -13.11
CA TYR A 188 -22.70 -9.19 -12.27
C TYR A 188 -22.08 -7.79 -12.37
N LEU A 189 -20.74 -7.68 -12.35
CA LEU A 189 -20.06 -6.39 -12.44
C LEU A 189 -20.14 -5.78 -13.86
N LEU A 190 -20.06 -6.59 -14.91
CA LEU A 190 -20.27 -6.14 -16.30
C LEU A 190 -21.63 -5.45 -16.44
N LYS A 191 -22.69 -6.10 -15.98
CA LYS A 191 -24.05 -5.55 -15.98
C LYS A 191 -24.18 -4.31 -15.10
N LYS A 192 -23.67 -4.38 -13.87
CA LYS A 192 -23.75 -3.29 -12.89
C LYS A 192 -23.08 -2.01 -13.36
N PHE A 193 -21.98 -2.11 -14.07
CA PHE A 193 -21.22 -0.95 -14.54
C PHE A 193 -21.52 -0.59 -16.00
N ASN A 194 -22.50 -1.25 -16.63
CA ASN A 194 -22.85 -1.04 -18.04
C ASN A 194 -21.62 -1.11 -18.94
N ILE A 195 -20.89 -2.23 -18.88
CA ILE A 195 -19.71 -2.49 -19.70
C ILE A 195 -20.17 -3.37 -20.88
N PRO A 196 -20.06 -2.90 -22.12
CA PRO A 196 -20.37 -3.69 -23.31
C PRO A 196 -19.44 -4.91 -23.43
N GLU A 197 -19.95 -6.04 -23.92
CA GLU A 197 -19.21 -7.32 -23.99
C GLU A 197 -17.95 -7.22 -24.86
N ASP A 198 -18.01 -6.46 -25.96
CA ASP A 198 -16.90 -6.30 -26.90
C ASP A 198 -15.92 -5.17 -26.51
N SER A 199 -16.01 -4.62 -25.28
CA SER A 199 -15.17 -3.53 -24.86
C SER A 199 -13.91 -4.02 -24.13
N PHE A 200 -12.80 -3.35 -24.40
CA PHE A 200 -11.60 -3.46 -23.56
C PHE A 200 -11.74 -2.61 -22.30
N VAL A 201 -11.36 -3.16 -21.15
CA VAL A 201 -11.45 -2.48 -19.87
C VAL A 201 -10.08 -2.01 -19.39
N VAL A 202 -9.90 -0.68 -19.29
CA VAL A 202 -8.73 -0.05 -18.71
C VAL A 202 -9.07 0.40 -17.29
N LEU A 203 -8.37 -0.13 -16.29
CA LEU A 203 -8.64 0.10 -14.88
C LEU A 203 -7.58 1.00 -14.24
N LEU A 204 -8.00 2.09 -13.59
CA LEU A 204 -7.17 2.88 -12.67
C LEU A 204 -7.73 2.76 -11.25
N PRO A 205 -7.14 1.88 -10.42
CA PRO A 205 -7.57 1.72 -9.04
C PRO A 205 -6.83 2.69 -8.12
N GLY A 206 -7.57 3.41 -7.29
CA GLY A 206 -6.96 4.33 -6.33
C GLY A 206 -7.87 5.47 -5.93
N ARG A 207 -7.47 6.23 -4.91
CA ARG A 207 -8.23 7.40 -4.47
C ARG A 207 -8.38 8.41 -5.60
N ILE A 208 -9.55 9.02 -5.71
CA ILE A 208 -9.80 10.07 -6.70
C ILE A 208 -9.11 11.37 -6.24
N THR A 209 -7.85 11.52 -6.64
CA THR A 209 -6.98 12.65 -6.28
C THR A 209 -6.09 13.03 -7.44
N ARG A 210 -5.72 14.32 -7.59
CA ARG A 210 -4.89 14.82 -8.70
C ARG A 210 -3.61 14.02 -8.91
N TRP A 211 -2.90 13.75 -7.82
CA TRP A 211 -1.61 13.07 -7.90
C TRP A 211 -1.69 11.63 -8.44
N LYS A 212 -2.90 11.02 -8.47
CA LYS A 212 -3.15 9.70 -9.09
C LYS A 212 -3.25 9.73 -10.62
N GLY A 213 -3.25 10.93 -11.24
CA GLY A 213 -3.13 11.09 -12.68
C GLY A 213 -4.36 10.68 -13.48
N HIS A 214 -5.58 10.80 -12.93
CA HIS A 214 -6.82 10.49 -13.67
C HIS A 214 -6.95 11.32 -14.94
N ILE A 215 -6.57 12.63 -14.91
CA ILE A 215 -6.60 13.50 -16.08
C ILE A 215 -5.62 13.00 -17.14
N LEU A 216 -4.41 12.61 -16.73
CA LEU A 216 -3.40 12.06 -17.63
C LEU A 216 -3.92 10.81 -18.37
N LEU A 217 -4.64 9.93 -17.65
CA LEU A 217 -5.24 8.76 -18.30
C LEU A 217 -6.39 9.15 -19.26
N ILE A 218 -7.22 10.15 -18.92
CA ILE A 218 -8.25 10.66 -19.85
C ILE A 218 -7.60 11.18 -21.14
N GLU A 219 -6.52 11.97 -21.01
CA GLU A 219 -5.78 12.49 -22.16
C GLU A 219 -5.16 11.36 -23.01
N ALA A 220 -4.57 10.35 -22.37
CA ALA A 220 -4.01 9.19 -23.08
C ALA A 220 -5.09 8.39 -23.85
N ILE A 221 -6.26 8.18 -23.24
CA ILE A 221 -7.39 7.51 -23.91
C ILE A 221 -7.95 8.35 -25.06
N PHE A 222 -8.05 9.67 -24.90
CA PHE A 222 -8.45 10.56 -25.98
C PHE A 222 -7.53 10.45 -27.20
N LYS A 223 -6.22 10.34 -27.00
CA LYS A 223 -5.21 10.21 -28.04
C LYS A 223 -5.31 8.87 -28.81
N LEU A 224 -5.77 7.80 -28.15
CA LEU A 224 -5.98 6.49 -28.80
C LEU A 224 -7.07 6.51 -29.87
N GLN A 225 -8.04 7.44 -29.78
CA GLN A 225 -9.17 7.55 -30.70
C GLN A 225 -9.93 6.22 -30.94
N ARG A 226 -10.06 5.40 -29.88
CA ARG A 226 -10.73 4.11 -29.88
C ARG A 226 -12.06 4.19 -29.12
N SER A 227 -13.15 3.76 -29.75
CA SER A 227 -14.50 3.74 -29.15
C SER A 227 -14.77 2.47 -28.32
N ASP A 228 -13.99 1.43 -28.51
CA ASP A 228 -14.13 0.11 -27.88
C ASP A 228 -13.45 0.02 -26.49
N ILE A 229 -13.05 1.14 -25.90
CA ILE A 229 -12.41 1.18 -24.57
C ILE A 229 -13.37 1.74 -23.53
N ILE A 230 -13.53 1.01 -22.42
CA ILE A 230 -14.18 1.48 -21.19
C ILE A 230 -13.14 1.65 -20.11
N CYS A 231 -13.06 2.84 -19.51
CA CYS A 231 -12.15 3.15 -18.40
C CYS A 231 -12.90 3.11 -17.07
N LEU A 232 -12.34 2.40 -16.09
CA LEU A 232 -12.85 2.32 -14.73
C LEU A 232 -11.93 3.07 -13.77
N PHE A 233 -12.41 4.14 -13.15
CA PHE A 233 -11.79 4.78 -12.00
C PHE A 233 -12.41 4.22 -10.73
N VAL A 234 -11.68 3.39 -9.99
CA VAL A 234 -12.22 2.70 -8.82
C VAL A 234 -11.57 3.20 -7.55
N GLY A 235 -12.32 3.98 -6.76
CA GLY A 235 -11.81 4.50 -5.50
C GLY A 235 -12.69 5.57 -4.87
N ASP A 236 -12.28 6.01 -3.68
CA ASP A 236 -13.01 7.00 -2.90
C ASP A 236 -12.47 8.42 -3.17
N SER A 237 -13.36 9.38 -3.37
CA SER A 237 -13.03 10.80 -3.48
C SER A 237 -12.66 11.43 -2.12
N GLN A 238 -13.05 10.81 -1.03
CA GLN A 238 -12.84 11.32 0.34
C GLN A 238 -13.33 12.80 0.49
N GLY A 239 -14.48 13.11 -0.10
CA GLY A 239 -15.07 14.45 -0.06
C GLY A 239 -14.42 15.48 -1.01
N ARG A 240 -13.60 15.08 -1.97
CA ARG A 240 -12.96 15.98 -2.95
C ARG A 240 -13.87 16.28 -4.14
N ASN A 241 -15.05 16.81 -3.87
CA ASN A 241 -16.08 17.08 -4.88
C ASN A 241 -15.60 18.01 -6.01
N LYS A 242 -14.72 18.97 -5.71
CA LYS A 242 -14.15 19.87 -6.72
C LYS A 242 -13.33 19.12 -7.78
N TYR A 243 -12.54 18.15 -7.37
CA TYR A 243 -11.75 17.38 -8.33
C TYR A 243 -12.61 16.41 -9.14
N TYR A 244 -13.66 15.86 -8.52
CA TYR A 244 -14.63 15.02 -9.24
C TYR A 244 -15.34 15.84 -10.34
N ALA A 245 -15.86 17.01 -10.01
CA ALA A 245 -16.49 17.90 -11.00
C ALA A 245 -15.54 18.35 -12.13
N GLU A 246 -14.25 18.50 -11.84
CA GLU A 246 -13.24 18.78 -12.84
C GLU A 246 -13.04 17.60 -13.80
N LEU A 247 -13.00 16.35 -13.30
CA LEU A 247 -12.93 15.17 -14.16
C LEU A 247 -14.16 15.11 -15.09
N GLU A 248 -15.36 15.33 -14.60
CA GLU A 248 -16.58 15.36 -15.43
C GLU A 248 -16.52 16.43 -16.52
N LYS A 249 -16.01 17.62 -16.18
CA LYS A 249 -15.79 18.71 -17.16
C LYS A 249 -14.85 18.29 -18.29
N ILE A 250 -13.74 17.63 -17.95
CA ILE A 250 -12.73 17.17 -18.92
C ILE A 250 -13.30 16.05 -19.78
N LEU A 251 -14.02 15.10 -19.20
CA LEU A 251 -14.69 14.02 -19.94
C LEU A 251 -15.71 14.56 -20.96
N ASN A 252 -16.48 15.60 -20.57
CA ASN A 252 -17.42 16.27 -21.48
C ASN A 252 -16.68 17.02 -22.60
N LYS A 253 -15.59 17.73 -22.27
CA LYS A 253 -14.75 18.44 -23.26
C LYS A 253 -14.20 17.50 -24.35
N PHE A 254 -13.73 16.32 -23.96
CA PHE A 254 -13.21 15.32 -24.89
C PHE A 254 -14.28 14.38 -25.48
N LYS A 255 -15.56 14.57 -25.12
CA LYS A 255 -16.69 13.71 -25.52
C LYS A 255 -16.52 12.23 -25.14
N LEU A 256 -15.82 11.98 -24.01
CA LEU A 256 -15.50 10.64 -23.51
C LEU A 256 -16.40 10.18 -22.34
N LYS A 257 -17.47 10.89 -22.03
CA LYS A 257 -18.35 10.57 -20.88
C LYS A 257 -18.84 9.13 -20.88
N ASN A 258 -19.19 8.61 -22.06
CA ASN A 258 -19.70 7.25 -22.22
C ASN A 258 -18.61 6.16 -22.07
N ASN A 259 -17.34 6.54 -22.20
CA ASN A 259 -16.20 5.63 -22.08
C ASN A 259 -15.67 5.50 -20.65
N PHE A 260 -16.15 6.29 -19.71
CA PHE A 260 -15.62 6.30 -18.34
C PHE A 260 -16.69 5.96 -17.30
N ARG A 261 -16.27 5.21 -16.27
CA ARG A 261 -17.07 4.93 -15.07
C ARG A 261 -16.26 5.29 -13.84
N ILE A 262 -16.79 6.19 -13.00
CA ILE A 262 -16.19 6.53 -11.72
C ILE A 262 -16.94 5.76 -10.64
N ILE A 263 -16.28 4.76 -10.06
CA ILE A 263 -16.88 3.77 -9.18
C ILE A 263 -16.35 3.98 -7.77
N PRO A 264 -17.21 4.04 -6.74
CA PRO A 264 -16.77 4.10 -5.35
C PRO A 264 -15.88 2.91 -4.98
N ASN A 265 -15.16 3.04 -3.85
CA ASN A 265 -14.32 1.97 -3.35
C ASN A 265 -15.08 0.64 -3.24
N GLN A 266 -14.50 -0.43 -3.79
CA GLN A 266 -15.06 -1.78 -3.80
C GLN A 266 -14.31 -2.66 -2.79
N SER A 267 -15.05 -3.53 -2.10
CA SER A 267 -14.46 -4.54 -1.20
C SER A 267 -13.86 -5.71 -1.98
N ASP A 268 -14.47 -6.05 -3.12
CA ASP A 268 -14.06 -7.14 -3.99
C ASP A 268 -13.20 -6.66 -5.16
N MET A 269 -11.98 -6.23 -4.83
CA MET A 269 -11.03 -5.79 -5.84
C MET A 269 -10.53 -6.93 -6.74
N ALA A 270 -10.55 -8.18 -6.28
CA ALA A 270 -10.12 -9.30 -7.11
C ALA A 270 -11.00 -9.44 -8.37
N THR A 271 -12.33 -9.34 -8.23
CA THR A 271 -13.24 -9.35 -9.37
C THR A 271 -13.05 -8.11 -10.26
N ILE A 272 -12.79 -6.94 -9.70
CA ILE A 272 -12.47 -5.72 -10.47
C ILE A 272 -11.20 -5.90 -11.30
N TYR A 273 -10.14 -6.51 -10.72
CA TYR A 273 -8.93 -6.81 -11.48
C TYR A 273 -9.16 -7.89 -12.54
N LYS A 274 -9.99 -8.92 -12.27
CA LYS A 274 -10.35 -9.94 -13.27
C LYS A 274 -11.07 -9.33 -14.47
N LEU A 275 -11.87 -8.30 -14.24
CA LEU A 275 -12.60 -7.57 -15.28
C LEU A 275 -11.67 -6.77 -16.22
N ALA A 276 -10.53 -6.29 -15.71
CA ALA A 276 -9.65 -5.40 -16.45
C ALA A 276 -8.81 -6.13 -17.50
N ASP A 277 -8.68 -5.55 -18.70
CA ASP A 277 -7.70 -5.96 -19.72
C ASP A 277 -6.32 -5.35 -19.45
N VAL A 278 -6.29 -4.12 -18.93
CA VAL A 278 -5.08 -3.41 -18.56
C VAL A 278 -5.30 -2.65 -17.27
N VAL A 279 -4.32 -2.68 -16.35
CA VAL A 279 -4.34 -1.90 -15.10
C VAL A 279 -3.27 -0.83 -15.16
N VAL A 280 -3.69 0.42 -14.94
CA VAL A 280 -2.84 1.60 -15.04
C VAL A 280 -2.63 2.25 -13.68
N SER A 281 -1.39 2.61 -13.36
CA SER A 281 -1.02 3.50 -12.27
C SER A 281 -0.34 4.74 -12.85
N SER A 282 -1.13 5.75 -13.18
CA SER A 282 -0.69 7.00 -13.82
C SER A 282 -0.31 8.09 -12.83
N SER A 283 0.14 7.70 -11.64
CA SER A 283 0.48 8.65 -10.55
C SER A 283 1.49 9.70 -11.01
N LEU A 284 1.18 10.99 -10.78
CA LEU A 284 2.05 12.12 -11.11
C LEU A 284 3.16 12.30 -10.07
N ASP A 285 2.84 11.98 -8.80
CA ASP A 285 3.83 11.96 -7.73
C ASP A 285 4.30 10.52 -7.48
N PRO A 286 5.58 10.30 -7.13
CA PRO A 286 6.13 8.98 -6.87
C PRO A 286 5.38 8.24 -5.76
N GLU A 287 4.85 7.08 -6.06
CA GLU A 287 4.23 6.22 -5.05
C GLU A 287 5.28 5.57 -4.15
N ALA A 288 4.94 5.43 -2.88
CA ALA A 288 5.86 4.79 -1.94
C ALA A 288 6.11 3.30 -2.23
N PHE A 289 5.12 2.61 -2.85
CA PHE A 289 5.26 1.21 -3.24
C PHE A 289 4.50 0.89 -4.54
N GLY A 290 3.18 1.04 -4.61
CA GLY A 290 2.38 0.67 -5.79
C GLY A 290 1.62 -0.65 -5.62
N ARG A 291 0.93 -0.82 -4.50
CA ARG A 291 0.16 -2.05 -4.18
C ARG A 291 -0.76 -2.50 -5.29
N VAL A 292 -1.43 -1.56 -5.96
CA VAL A 292 -2.38 -1.84 -7.04
C VAL A 292 -1.74 -2.56 -8.22
N ILE A 293 -0.47 -2.28 -8.50
CA ILE A 293 0.29 -2.96 -9.56
C ILE A 293 0.59 -4.39 -9.15
N VAL A 294 1.02 -4.64 -7.90
CA VAL A 294 1.26 -6.00 -7.41
C VAL A 294 -0.02 -6.83 -7.41
N GLU A 295 -1.14 -6.23 -6.97
CA GLU A 295 -2.46 -6.88 -6.97
C GLU A 295 -2.89 -7.27 -8.40
N ALA A 296 -2.71 -6.38 -9.37
CA ALA A 296 -2.99 -6.65 -10.78
C ALA A 296 -2.06 -7.72 -11.38
N GLN A 297 -0.76 -7.68 -11.08
CA GLN A 297 0.20 -8.70 -11.50
C GLN A 297 -0.14 -10.09 -10.93
N ALA A 298 -0.55 -10.16 -9.66
CA ALA A 298 -0.98 -11.41 -9.05
C ALA A 298 -2.25 -11.99 -9.73
N MET A 299 -3.09 -11.12 -10.28
CA MET A 299 -4.27 -11.49 -11.10
C MET A 299 -3.92 -11.77 -12.58
N GLY A 300 -2.63 -11.75 -12.95
CA GLY A 300 -2.18 -11.97 -14.32
C GLY A 300 -2.57 -10.86 -15.30
N ARG A 301 -2.89 -9.66 -14.81
CA ARG A 301 -3.28 -8.56 -15.69
C ARG A 301 -2.08 -7.80 -16.22
N PRO A 302 -2.08 -7.41 -17.51
CA PRO A 302 -1.16 -6.43 -18.04
C PRO A 302 -1.16 -5.16 -17.17
N THR A 303 0.02 -4.69 -16.75
CA THR A 303 0.17 -3.51 -15.88
C THR A 303 1.00 -2.43 -16.52
N ILE A 304 0.60 -1.18 -16.35
CA ILE A 304 1.34 0.00 -16.80
C ILE A 304 1.51 0.93 -15.60
N SER A 305 2.74 1.39 -15.34
CA SER A 305 3.02 2.33 -14.25
C SER A 305 3.93 3.45 -14.70
N ALA A 306 3.76 4.64 -14.12
CA ALA A 306 4.72 5.71 -14.27
C ALA A 306 6.11 5.26 -13.78
N ASN A 307 7.16 5.57 -14.55
CA ASN A 307 8.54 5.15 -14.28
C ASN A 307 9.19 6.00 -13.17
N HIS A 308 8.60 5.97 -11.99
CA HIS A 308 9.13 6.59 -10.78
C HIS A 308 8.55 5.94 -9.50
N GLY A 309 9.20 6.24 -8.37
CA GLY A 309 8.77 5.72 -7.06
C GLY A 309 8.86 4.21 -6.94
N GLY A 310 8.11 3.65 -5.99
CA GLY A 310 8.08 2.21 -5.74
C GLY A 310 7.37 1.41 -6.84
N GLY A 311 6.52 2.03 -7.66
CA GLY A 311 5.84 1.36 -8.77
C GLY A 311 6.81 0.82 -9.81
N SER A 312 7.88 1.58 -10.11
CA SER A 312 8.94 1.16 -11.04
C SER A 312 9.78 -0.03 -10.54
N GLU A 313 9.77 -0.32 -9.24
CA GLU A 313 10.47 -1.49 -8.69
C GLU A 313 9.70 -2.80 -8.90
N ILE A 314 8.39 -2.69 -9.11
CA ILE A 314 7.49 -3.85 -9.25
C ILE A 314 7.54 -4.39 -10.67
N ILE A 315 7.49 -3.52 -11.67
CA ILE A 315 7.47 -3.89 -13.08
C ILE A 315 8.88 -4.16 -13.60
N ILE A 316 9.04 -5.25 -14.33
CA ILE A 316 10.17 -5.47 -15.25
C ILE A 316 9.63 -5.12 -16.63
N ASP A 317 10.13 -4.00 -17.18
CA ASP A 317 9.61 -3.43 -18.42
C ASP A 317 9.64 -4.43 -19.58
N GLY A 318 8.52 -4.56 -20.27
CA GLY A 318 8.32 -5.52 -21.38
C GLY A 318 8.12 -6.98 -20.95
N LEU A 319 8.42 -7.37 -19.69
CA LEU A 319 8.34 -8.75 -19.21
C LEU A 319 7.14 -9.00 -18.29
N THR A 320 6.85 -8.07 -17.37
CA THR A 320 5.75 -8.19 -16.39
C THR A 320 4.76 -7.05 -16.46
N GLY A 321 4.90 -6.17 -17.43
CA GLY A 321 4.15 -4.95 -17.66
C GLY A 321 5.01 -3.90 -18.34
N TRP A 322 4.56 -2.66 -18.37
CA TRP A 322 5.30 -1.56 -18.99
C TRP A 322 5.43 -0.36 -18.06
N LEU A 323 6.55 0.32 -18.23
CA LEU A 323 6.82 1.61 -17.61
C LEU A 323 6.64 2.72 -18.65
N PHE A 324 6.02 3.83 -18.24
CA PHE A 324 5.88 5.01 -19.09
C PHE A 324 6.47 6.25 -18.41
N LYS A 325 6.86 7.23 -19.20
CA LYS A 325 7.46 8.48 -18.72
C LYS A 325 6.45 9.28 -17.89
N PRO A 326 6.73 9.63 -16.62
CA PRO A 326 5.80 10.33 -15.77
C PRO A 326 5.28 11.63 -16.38
N GLY A 327 3.93 11.79 -16.38
CA GLY A 327 3.27 12.96 -16.92
C GLY A 327 3.13 12.99 -18.45
N ASP A 328 3.59 11.98 -19.15
CA ASP A 328 3.54 11.89 -20.61
C ASP A 328 2.33 11.07 -21.07
N ALA A 329 1.33 11.76 -21.63
CA ALA A 329 0.08 11.13 -22.12
C ALA A 329 0.29 10.35 -23.43
N ASP A 330 1.25 10.75 -24.25
CA ASP A 330 1.56 10.06 -25.51
C ASP A 330 2.20 8.70 -25.21
N ASP A 331 3.25 8.67 -24.38
CA ASP A 331 3.90 7.42 -23.97
C ASP A 331 2.92 6.50 -23.22
N LEU A 332 2.04 7.04 -22.35
CA LEU A 332 1.00 6.24 -21.70
C LEU A 332 0.01 5.65 -22.71
N SER A 333 -0.42 6.43 -23.71
CA SER A 333 -1.28 6.00 -24.80
C SER A 333 -0.66 4.83 -25.57
N ASP A 334 0.61 4.96 -25.96
CA ASP A 334 1.35 3.91 -26.69
C ASP A 334 1.46 2.62 -25.86
N LYS A 335 1.74 2.71 -24.54
CA LYS A 335 1.80 1.53 -23.68
C LYS A 335 0.43 0.85 -23.52
N ILE A 336 -0.66 1.63 -23.43
CA ILE A 336 -2.02 1.10 -23.39
C ILE A 336 -2.33 0.37 -24.71
N ASN A 337 -2.08 1.00 -25.85
CA ASN A 337 -2.29 0.38 -27.15
C ASN A 337 -1.51 -0.94 -27.29
N LYS A 338 -0.23 -0.93 -26.92
CA LYS A 338 0.62 -2.12 -26.91
C LYS A 338 0.05 -3.24 -26.04
N ALA A 339 -0.46 -2.92 -24.85
CA ALA A 339 -1.04 -3.89 -23.94
C ALA A 339 -2.34 -4.49 -24.47
N LEU A 340 -3.21 -3.68 -25.08
CA LEU A 340 -4.49 -4.11 -25.68
C LEU A 340 -4.29 -4.93 -26.96
N SER A 341 -3.20 -4.68 -27.71
CA SER A 341 -2.89 -5.36 -28.97
C SER A 341 -2.14 -6.69 -28.79
N LEU A 342 -1.91 -7.15 -27.55
CA LEU A 342 -1.27 -8.44 -27.31
C LEU A 342 -2.13 -9.59 -27.85
N ASN A 343 -1.52 -10.48 -28.63
CA ASN A 343 -2.12 -11.76 -28.93
C ASN A 343 -2.18 -12.64 -27.66
N LYS A 344 -2.95 -13.71 -27.71
CA LYS A 344 -3.18 -14.62 -26.59
C LYS A 344 -1.87 -15.15 -25.98
N ASP A 345 -0.95 -15.64 -26.80
CA ASP A 345 0.30 -16.26 -26.35
C ASP A 345 1.19 -15.26 -25.60
N ASN A 346 1.31 -14.03 -26.10
CA ASN A 346 2.10 -12.99 -25.45
C ASN A 346 1.42 -12.48 -24.17
N ARG A 347 0.09 -12.42 -24.13
CA ARG A 347 -0.68 -12.09 -22.93
C ARG A 347 -0.48 -13.16 -21.85
N ASP A 348 -0.53 -14.44 -22.20
CA ASP A 348 -0.34 -15.55 -21.27
C ASP A 348 1.10 -15.61 -20.75
N LYS A 349 2.11 -15.40 -21.58
CA LYS A 349 3.52 -15.29 -21.15
C LYS A 349 3.72 -14.15 -20.17
N LEU A 350 3.17 -12.97 -20.46
CA LEU A 350 3.26 -11.81 -19.57
C LEU A 350 2.56 -12.09 -18.24
N ALA A 351 1.37 -12.70 -18.26
CA ALA A 351 0.61 -13.07 -17.07
C ALA A 351 1.39 -14.03 -16.17
N ILE A 352 1.99 -15.10 -16.74
CA ILE A 352 2.80 -16.08 -16.01
C ILE A 352 3.97 -15.38 -15.31
N ASN A 353 4.71 -14.52 -16.03
CA ASN A 353 5.85 -13.80 -15.48
C ASN A 353 5.42 -12.83 -14.36
N ALA A 354 4.33 -12.09 -14.56
CA ALA A 354 3.78 -11.15 -13.59
C ALA A 354 3.32 -11.86 -12.31
N ILE A 355 2.56 -12.96 -12.42
CA ILE A 355 2.12 -13.78 -11.30
C ILE A 355 3.32 -14.35 -10.54
N LYS A 356 4.30 -14.92 -11.25
CA LYS A 356 5.52 -15.47 -10.65
C LYS A 356 6.26 -14.41 -9.84
N ARG A 357 6.44 -13.21 -10.42
CA ARG A 357 7.10 -12.09 -9.74
C ARG A 357 6.34 -11.63 -8.49
N ALA A 358 5.02 -11.46 -8.57
CA ALA A 358 4.19 -11.08 -7.44
C ALA A 358 4.28 -12.11 -6.30
N LYS A 359 4.20 -13.41 -6.62
CA LYS A 359 4.30 -14.51 -5.65
C LYS A 359 5.67 -14.56 -4.96
N LEU A 360 6.76 -14.43 -5.72
CA LEU A 360 8.11 -14.59 -5.16
C LEU A 360 8.56 -13.36 -4.36
N ASN A 361 8.21 -12.14 -4.79
CA ASN A 361 8.82 -10.93 -4.24
C ASN A 361 7.88 -10.10 -3.37
N PHE A 362 6.56 -10.24 -3.54
CA PHE A 362 5.57 -9.31 -2.97
C PHE A 362 4.42 -10.03 -2.25
N ASN A 363 4.63 -11.24 -1.75
CA ASN A 363 3.62 -11.91 -0.93
C ASN A 363 3.70 -11.47 0.54
N ASN A 364 2.57 -11.57 1.24
CA ASN A 364 2.48 -11.21 2.66
C ASN A 364 3.37 -12.08 3.55
N GLU A 365 3.53 -13.35 3.23
CA GLU A 365 4.32 -14.28 4.05
C GLU A 365 5.78 -13.85 4.10
N THR A 366 6.37 -13.54 2.93
CA THR A 366 7.76 -13.04 2.85
C THR A 366 7.91 -11.69 3.58
N MET A 367 6.97 -10.76 3.42
CA MET A 367 6.98 -9.48 4.12
C MET A 367 6.92 -9.69 5.64
N CYS A 368 6.03 -10.56 6.10
CA CYS A 368 5.88 -10.88 7.52
C CYS A 368 7.12 -11.56 8.07
N ALA A 369 7.62 -12.61 7.41
CA ALA A 369 8.81 -13.33 7.83
C ALA A 369 10.04 -12.40 8.01
N LYS A 370 10.30 -11.52 7.02
CA LYS A 370 11.38 -10.52 7.12
C LYS A 370 11.16 -9.52 8.26
N THR A 371 9.90 -9.15 8.54
CA THR A 371 9.60 -8.24 9.65
C THR A 371 9.80 -8.94 11.01
N LEU A 372 9.40 -10.20 11.13
CA LEU A 372 9.64 -11.00 12.33
C LEU A 372 11.14 -11.25 12.55
N GLN A 373 11.91 -11.43 11.47
CA GLN A 373 13.37 -11.53 11.55
C GLN A 373 13.99 -10.25 12.17
N VAL A 374 13.53 -9.04 11.76
CA VAL A 374 13.97 -7.78 12.38
C VAL A 374 13.67 -7.75 13.87
N TYR A 375 12.51 -8.27 14.29
CA TYR A 375 12.19 -8.37 15.71
C TYR A 375 13.11 -9.35 16.45
N ALA A 376 13.38 -10.51 15.87
CA ALA A 376 14.26 -11.51 16.45
C ALA A 376 15.71 -11.00 16.63
N GLU A 377 16.23 -10.25 15.64
CA GLU A 377 17.57 -9.62 15.72
C GLU A 377 17.68 -8.62 16.85
N LEU A 378 16.60 -7.88 17.16
CA LEU A 378 16.58 -6.90 18.26
C LEU A 378 16.33 -7.54 19.62
N ALA A 379 15.69 -8.69 19.64
CA ALA A 379 15.41 -9.46 20.84
C ALA A 379 16.67 -10.11 21.43
N ASN A 380 17.69 -10.33 20.60
CA ASN A 380 18.96 -10.97 20.97
C ASN A 380 20.04 -9.97 21.42
N LYS A 381 19.74 -8.67 21.43
CA LYS A 381 20.61 -7.61 21.93
C LYS A 381 20.27 -7.22 23.35
#